data_48d862b8a9dbce573b2c2a69aabf96ad
#
_entry.id   48d862b8a9dbce573b2c2a69aabf96ad
#
_cell.length_a   1.000
_cell.length_b   1.000
_cell.length_c   1.000
_cell.angle_alpha   90.00
_cell.angle_beta   90.00
_cell.angle_gamma   90.00
#
_symmetry.space_group_name_H-M   'P 1'
#
loop_
_entity.id
_entity.type
_entity.pdbx_description
1 polymer ?
#
loop_
_entity_poly.entity_id
_entity_poly.type
_entity_poly.pdbx_seq_one_letter_code
_entity_poly.pdbx_strand_id
1 'polypeptide(L)'
;MDIETGGFDPDTNAILEIAITLIEEKDKKLVVGETYRHHITPFDGSIVEKESLEFTKIKLDHPLRVSVSEIDALNDLFKIINKTKNKYECSRAILVGHNAHFDSSFLTAAYKRNKIKKTPFHKFSVIDTVSLGVLATGQTVLARICDELDINYDNDEAHSAAYDSNVTAKVFCSIVNKFDS
;
A
#
# COMPACT_ATOMS: atom_id res chain seq x y z
N MET A 1 0.92 1.39 2.72
CA MET A 1 0.73 0.32 1.72
C MET A 1 -0.03 0.89 0.55
N ASP A 2 0.22 0.34 -0.63
CA ASP A 2 -0.48 0.69 -1.86
C ASP A 2 -0.50 -0.50 -2.82
N ILE A 3 -1.52 -0.60 -3.68
CA ILE A 3 -1.65 -1.64 -4.71
C ILE A 3 -2.06 -1.05 -6.06
N GLU A 4 -1.51 -1.62 -7.14
CA GLU A 4 -1.99 -1.39 -8.49
C GLU A 4 -2.76 -2.62 -8.98
N THR A 5 -3.88 -2.40 -9.65
CA THR A 5 -4.83 -3.46 -9.98
C THR A 5 -5.23 -3.45 -11.46
N GLY A 6 -5.76 -4.55 -11.93
CA GLY A 6 -6.32 -4.69 -13.27
C GLY A 6 -7.75 -4.17 -13.42
N GLY A 7 -8.30 -3.47 -12.44
CA GLY A 7 -9.66 -2.94 -12.40
C GLY A 7 -10.12 -2.66 -10.99
N PHE A 8 -11.41 -2.44 -10.79
CA PHE A 8 -11.96 -1.99 -9.50
C PHE A 8 -12.67 -3.09 -8.70
N ASP A 9 -12.92 -4.25 -9.28
CA ASP A 9 -13.61 -5.35 -8.59
C ASP A 9 -12.59 -6.31 -7.96
N PRO A 10 -12.47 -6.38 -6.62
CA PRO A 10 -11.49 -7.20 -5.94
C PRO A 10 -11.71 -8.72 -6.10
N ASP A 11 -12.93 -9.15 -6.46
CA ASP A 11 -13.22 -10.57 -6.65
C ASP A 11 -12.77 -11.06 -8.04
N THR A 12 -12.75 -10.20 -9.05
CA THR A 12 -12.47 -10.56 -10.45
C THR A 12 -11.20 -9.95 -11.02
N ASN A 13 -10.83 -8.73 -10.61
CA ASN A 13 -9.62 -8.08 -11.10
C ASN A 13 -8.37 -8.51 -10.33
N ALA A 14 -7.25 -8.62 -11.05
CA ALA A 14 -5.98 -9.01 -10.45
C ALA A 14 -5.30 -7.84 -9.72
N ILE A 15 -4.60 -8.14 -8.62
CA ILE A 15 -3.54 -7.26 -8.12
C ILE A 15 -2.35 -7.40 -9.09
N LEU A 16 -1.83 -6.29 -9.59
CA LEU A 16 -0.71 -6.26 -10.52
C LEU A 16 0.60 -5.86 -9.84
N GLU A 17 0.53 -4.97 -8.88
CA GLU A 17 1.66 -4.56 -8.05
C GLU A 17 1.19 -4.36 -6.61
N ILE A 18 2.04 -4.68 -5.65
CA ILE A 18 1.81 -4.45 -4.23
C ILE A 18 3.08 -3.90 -3.60
N ALA A 19 2.95 -2.86 -2.78
CA ALA A 19 4.05 -2.34 -2.02
C ALA A 19 3.66 -2.00 -0.58
N ILE A 20 4.62 -2.19 0.32
CA ILE A 20 4.54 -1.73 1.70
C ILE A 20 5.74 -0.84 2.00
N THR A 21 5.49 0.25 2.70
CA THR A 21 6.52 1.06 3.33
C THR A 21 6.38 0.91 4.84
N LEU A 22 7.43 0.48 5.50
CA LEU A 22 7.44 0.35 6.95
C LEU A 22 7.40 1.74 7.59
N ILE A 23 6.64 1.87 8.68
CA ILE A 23 6.64 3.05 9.52
C ILE A 23 7.22 2.61 10.86
N GLU A 24 8.31 3.25 11.27
CA GLU A 24 9.07 2.90 12.47
C GLU A 24 9.05 4.08 13.45
N GLU A 25 9.33 3.80 14.73
CA GLU A 25 9.52 4.84 15.72
C GLU A 25 11.02 5.08 15.95
N LYS A 26 11.45 6.33 15.91
CA LYS A 26 12.78 6.77 16.28
C LYS A 26 12.69 8.07 17.09
N ASP A 27 13.29 8.07 18.25
CA ASP A 27 13.29 9.23 19.16
C ASP A 27 11.88 9.79 19.44
N LYS A 28 10.92 8.89 19.67
CA LYS A 28 9.48 9.18 19.87
C LYS A 28 8.76 9.81 18.67
N LYS A 29 9.36 9.75 17.48
CA LYS A 29 8.74 10.21 16.24
C LYS A 29 8.57 9.07 15.27
N LEU A 30 7.49 9.10 14.51
CA LEU A 30 7.29 8.17 13.42
C LEU A 30 8.17 8.59 12.23
N VAL A 31 8.90 7.63 11.69
CA VAL A 31 9.77 7.82 10.53
C VAL A 31 9.44 6.81 9.44
N VAL A 32 9.66 7.22 8.21
CA VAL A 32 9.50 6.34 7.04
C VAL A 32 10.69 5.40 6.97
N GLY A 33 10.42 4.10 6.98
CA GLY A 33 11.41 3.03 6.84
C GLY A 33 11.56 2.53 5.40
N GLU A 34 11.95 1.27 5.26
CA GLU A 34 12.16 0.63 3.96
C GLU A 34 10.84 0.37 3.23
N THR A 35 10.89 0.46 1.89
CA THR A 35 9.81 0.10 0.98
C THR A 35 10.12 -1.24 0.33
N TYR A 36 9.14 -2.14 0.33
CA TYR A 36 9.20 -3.45 -0.31
C TYR A 36 8.08 -3.57 -1.34
N ARG A 37 8.40 -4.10 -2.51
CA ARG A 37 7.50 -4.18 -3.65
C ARG A 37 7.57 -5.55 -4.32
N HIS A 38 6.42 -6.03 -4.80
CA HIS A 38 6.32 -7.15 -5.72
C HIS A 38 5.43 -6.80 -6.90
N HIS A 39 5.89 -7.16 -8.10
CA HIS A 39 4.99 -7.31 -9.24
C HIS A 39 4.31 -8.67 -9.12
N ILE A 40 3.00 -8.70 -9.38
CA ILE A 40 2.19 -9.90 -9.23
C ILE A 40 1.72 -10.39 -10.61
N THR A 41 1.85 -11.68 -10.83
CA THR A 41 1.25 -12.34 -11.98
C THR A 41 -0.26 -12.43 -11.77
N PRO A 42 -1.09 -11.97 -12.72
CA PRO A 42 -2.54 -12.14 -12.64
C PRO A 42 -2.93 -13.59 -12.35
N PHE A 43 -3.89 -13.81 -11.45
CA PHE A 43 -4.36 -15.16 -11.14
C PHE A 43 -5.22 -15.73 -12.29
N ASP A 44 -5.30 -17.06 -12.39
CA ASP A 44 -6.05 -17.73 -13.43
C ASP A 44 -7.54 -17.33 -13.41
N GLY A 45 -8.02 -16.88 -14.57
CA GLY A 45 -9.40 -16.39 -14.73
C GLY A 45 -9.63 -14.96 -14.25
N SER A 46 -8.59 -14.25 -13.81
CA SER A 46 -8.70 -12.83 -13.48
C SER A 46 -8.92 -11.96 -14.71
N ILE A 47 -9.53 -10.80 -14.47
CA ILE A 47 -9.73 -9.76 -15.48
C ILE A 47 -8.68 -8.67 -15.27
N VAL A 48 -8.05 -8.25 -16.37
CA VAL A 48 -7.18 -7.08 -16.41
C VAL A 48 -7.71 -6.14 -17.48
N GLU A 49 -8.26 -5.03 -17.05
CA GLU A 49 -8.88 -4.03 -17.91
C GLU A 49 -7.81 -3.19 -18.61
N LYS A 50 -8.04 -2.89 -19.88
CA LYS A 50 -7.11 -2.09 -20.67
C LYS A 50 -6.93 -0.69 -20.11
N GLU A 51 -8.00 -0.10 -19.64
CA GLU A 51 -8.04 1.23 -19.03
C GLU A 51 -7.17 1.29 -17.77
N SER A 52 -7.17 0.23 -16.95
CA SER A 52 -6.32 0.12 -15.78
C SER A 52 -4.83 0.05 -16.14
N LEU A 53 -4.48 -0.71 -17.19
CA LEU A 53 -3.10 -0.77 -17.69
C LEU A 53 -2.63 0.56 -18.30
N GLU A 54 -3.50 1.28 -18.98
CA GLU A 54 -3.21 2.61 -19.52
C GLU A 54 -3.01 3.63 -18.39
N PHE A 55 -3.80 3.54 -17.33
CA PHE A 55 -3.72 4.41 -16.16
C PHE A 55 -2.44 4.17 -15.33
N THR A 56 -2.20 2.91 -14.98
CA THR A 56 -1.02 2.51 -14.17
C THR A 56 0.27 2.45 -14.99
N LYS A 57 0.18 2.50 -16.32
CA LYS A 57 1.30 2.30 -17.26
C LYS A 57 2.02 0.95 -17.11
N ILE A 58 1.39 -0.03 -16.45
CA ILE A 58 1.96 -1.36 -16.25
C ILE A 58 1.95 -2.14 -17.56
N LYS A 59 3.13 -2.66 -17.94
CA LYS A 59 3.31 -3.54 -19.09
C LYS A 59 3.56 -4.96 -18.56
N LEU A 60 2.54 -5.81 -18.66
CA LEU A 60 2.58 -7.17 -18.12
C LEU A 60 3.66 -8.06 -18.75
N ASP A 61 3.92 -7.83 -20.04
CA ASP A 61 4.88 -8.56 -20.87
C ASP A 61 6.29 -7.95 -20.90
N HIS A 62 6.53 -6.90 -20.10
CA HIS A 62 7.85 -6.25 -20.06
C HIS A 62 8.92 -7.23 -19.57
N PRO A 63 10.03 -7.46 -20.30
CA PRO A 63 11.02 -8.49 -19.98
C PRO A 63 11.73 -8.30 -18.61
N LEU A 64 11.77 -7.07 -18.10
CA LEU A 64 12.34 -6.77 -16.79
C LEU A 64 11.31 -6.80 -15.65
N ARG A 65 10.03 -7.07 -15.96
CA ARG A 65 9.01 -7.22 -14.94
C ARG A 65 9.04 -8.64 -14.38
N VAL A 66 9.92 -8.85 -13.40
CA VAL A 66 9.95 -10.11 -12.67
C VAL A 66 8.75 -10.14 -11.72
N SER A 67 7.73 -10.91 -12.08
CA SER A 67 6.52 -11.08 -11.28
C SER A 67 6.50 -12.41 -10.54
N VAL A 68 5.84 -12.45 -9.40
CA VAL A 68 5.63 -13.62 -8.57
C VAL A 68 4.14 -13.91 -8.43
N SER A 69 3.79 -15.07 -7.91
CA SER A 69 2.39 -15.37 -7.61
C SER A 69 1.87 -14.48 -6.46
N GLU A 70 0.56 -14.25 -6.43
CA GLU A 70 -0.09 -13.47 -5.38
C GLU A 70 0.23 -14.01 -3.97
N ILE A 71 0.22 -15.35 -3.82
CA ILE A 71 0.53 -16.00 -2.53
C ILE A 71 1.99 -15.82 -2.12
N ASP A 72 2.93 -15.85 -3.07
CA ASP A 72 4.35 -15.68 -2.77
C ASP A 72 4.63 -14.23 -2.36
N ALA A 73 4.07 -13.24 -3.08
CA ALA A 73 4.18 -11.83 -2.72
C ALA A 73 3.64 -11.57 -1.30
N LEU A 74 2.43 -12.07 -1.00
CA LEU A 74 1.82 -11.90 0.31
C LEU A 74 2.64 -12.56 1.43
N ASN A 75 3.15 -13.78 1.21
CA ASN A 75 3.96 -14.49 2.19
C ASN A 75 5.27 -13.74 2.48
N ASP A 76 5.93 -13.19 1.47
CA ASP A 76 7.17 -12.43 1.66
C ASP A 76 6.92 -11.13 2.40
N LEU A 77 5.90 -10.37 2.02
CA LEU A 77 5.52 -9.15 2.74
C LEU A 77 5.12 -9.46 4.19
N PHE A 78 4.39 -10.55 4.44
CA PHE A 78 4.02 -10.95 5.81
C PHE A 78 5.21 -11.33 6.67
N LYS A 79 6.26 -11.97 6.10
CA LYS A 79 7.51 -12.23 6.82
C LYS A 79 8.17 -10.92 7.25
N ILE A 80 8.24 -9.94 6.34
CA ILE A 80 8.82 -8.61 6.61
C ILE A 80 8.03 -7.90 7.71
N ILE A 81 6.70 -7.81 7.57
CA ILE A 81 5.83 -7.17 8.56
C ILE A 81 5.96 -7.85 9.93
N ASN A 82 5.94 -9.19 9.98
CA ASN A 82 6.08 -9.92 11.25
C ASN A 82 7.45 -9.72 11.89
N LYS A 83 8.53 -9.67 11.10
CA LYS A 83 9.88 -9.36 11.60
C LYS A 83 9.91 -7.97 12.24
N THR A 84 9.37 -6.96 11.57
CA THR A 84 9.32 -5.58 12.07
C THR A 84 8.43 -5.47 13.29
N LYS A 85 7.24 -6.06 13.25
CA LYS A 85 6.33 -6.11 14.39
C LYS A 85 6.99 -6.71 15.64
N ASN A 86 7.74 -7.81 15.49
CA ASN A 86 8.44 -8.46 16.59
C ASN A 86 9.61 -7.61 17.12
N LYS A 87 10.32 -6.89 16.22
CA LYS A 87 11.39 -5.93 16.61
C LYS A 87 10.87 -4.84 17.56
N TYR A 88 9.64 -4.38 17.35
CA TYR A 88 8.99 -3.34 18.16
C TYR A 88 8.02 -3.90 19.21
N GLU A 89 8.01 -5.21 19.46
CA GLU A 89 7.15 -5.90 20.43
C GLU A 89 5.64 -5.62 20.23
N CYS A 90 5.25 -5.31 18.99
CA CYS A 90 3.87 -5.03 18.64
C CYS A 90 3.07 -6.32 18.47
N SER A 91 1.85 -6.36 19.00
CA SER A 91 0.94 -7.53 18.84
C SER A 91 0.40 -7.68 17.41
N ARG A 92 0.31 -6.57 16.66
CA ARG A 92 -0.25 -6.52 15.30
C ARG A 92 0.26 -5.31 14.53
N ALA A 93 0.19 -5.38 13.19
CA ALA A 93 0.36 -4.23 12.33
C ALA A 93 -0.99 -3.58 12.03
N ILE A 94 -1.00 -2.29 11.76
CA ILE A 94 -2.18 -1.56 11.24
C ILE A 94 -1.84 -1.13 9.82
N LEU A 95 -2.75 -1.43 8.89
CA LEU A 95 -2.64 -0.98 7.51
C LEU A 95 -2.90 0.52 7.44
N VAL A 96 -1.99 1.25 6.81
CA VAL A 96 -2.15 2.67 6.46
C VAL A 96 -2.13 2.76 4.94
N GLY A 97 -3.12 3.40 4.34
CA GLY A 97 -3.26 3.59 2.89
C GLY A 97 -3.92 4.93 2.55
N HIS A 98 -3.90 5.30 1.29
CA HIS A 98 -4.66 6.44 0.76
C HIS A 98 -5.86 5.91 -0.01
N ASN A 99 -7.09 6.16 0.45
CA ASN A 99 -8.29 5.36 0.13
C ASN A 99 -8.13 3.89 0.53
N ALA A 100 -7.62 3.65 1.70
CA ALA A 100 -7.18 2.35 2.22
C ALA A 100 -8.26 1.25 2.19
N HIS A 101 -9.53 1.61 2.05
CA HIS A 101 -10.62 0.66 1.85
C HIS A 101 -10.48 -0.11 0.52
N PHE A 102 -9.93 0.53 -0.52
CA PHE A 102 -9.65 -0.10 -1.81
C PHE A 102 -8.61 -1.22 -1.64
N ASP A 103 -7.43 -0.89 -1.12
CA ASP A 103 -6.35 -1.85 -0.86
C ASP A 103 -6.82 -2.99 0.04
N SER A 104 -7.52 -2.65 1.12
CA SER A 104 -8.05 -3.62 2.08
C SER A 104 -9.05 -4.59 1.45
N SER A 105 -9.87 -4.14 0.50
CA SER A 105 -10.82 -4.99 -0.21
C SER A 105 -10.12 -6.03 -1.08
N PHE A 106 -9.13 -5.61 -1.87
CA PHE A 106 -8.30 -6.49 -2.70
C PHE A 106 -7.49 -7.48 -1.87
N LEU A 107 -6.88 -7.03 -0.77
CA LEU A 107 -6.20 -7.94 0.16
C LEU A 107 -7.16 -8.98 0.74
N THR A 108 -8.37 -8.58 1.12
CA THR A 108 -9.37 -9.51 1.68
C THR A 108 -9.77 -10.56 0.63
N ALA A 109 -9.98 -10.15 -0.62
CA ALA A 109 -10.25 -11.07 -1.72
C ALA A 109 -9.06 -12.01 -1.99
N ALA A 110 -7.83 -11.48 -1.98
CA ALA A 110 -6.61 -12.27 -2.11
C ALA A 110 -6.45 -13.29 -0.98
N TYR A 111 -6.73 -12.91 0.27
CA TYR A 111 -6.72 -13.84 1.41
C TYR A 111 -7.71 -14.98 1.25
N LYS A 112 -8.92 -14.67 0.80
CA LYS A 112 -9.98 -15.67 0.54
C LYS A 112 -9.55 -16.62 -0.58
N ARG A 113 -9.06 -16.09 -1.69
CA ARG A 113 -8.62 -16.81 -2.89
C ARG A 113 -7.47 -17.78 -2.58
N ASN A 114 -6.51 -17.32 -1.79
CA ASN A 114 -5.34 -18.10 -1.37
C ASN A 114 -5.54 -18.87 -0.05
N LYS A 115 -6.75 -18.92 0.52
CA LYS A 115 -7.07 -19.61 1.78
C LYS A 115 -6.20 -19.19 2.97
N ILE A 116 -5.77 -17.92 2.99
CA ILE A 116 -4.97 -17.35 4.07
C ILE A 116 -5.87 -17.07 5.28
N LYS A 117 -5.59 -17.75 6.39
CA LYS A 117 -6.38 -17.64 7.63
C LYS A 117 -5.79 -16.66 8.65
N LYS A 118 -4.48 -16.40 8.56
CA LYS A 118 -3.76 -15.54 9.51
C LYS A 118 -2.97 -14.48 8.74
N THR A 119 -3.19 -13.24 9.09
CA THR A 119 -2.47 -12.09 8.53
C THR A 119 -1.80 -11.32 9.66
N PRO A 120 -0.73 -10.55 9.37
CA PRO A 120 -0.09 -9.70 10.38
C PRO A 120 -0.92 -8.48 10.73
N PHE A 121 -1.87 -8.09 9.86
CA PHE A 121 -2.66 -6.88 10.03
C PHE A 121 -3.79 -7.03 11.05
N HIS A 122 -4.14 -5.91 11.65
CA HIS A 122 -5.33 -5.81 12.48
C HIS A 122 -6.58 -6.03 11.63
N LYS A 123 -7.49 -6.89 12.11
CA LYS A 123 -8.64 -7.32 11.31
C LYS A 123 -9.65 -6.19 11.01
N PHE A 124 -9.78 -5.21 11.90
CA PHE A 124 -10.82 -4.18 11.82
C PHE A 124 -10.27 -2.75 11.77
N SER A 125 -8.98 -2.56 12.05
CA SER A 125 -8.40 -1.22 12.08
C SER A 125 -7.56 -1.00 10.83
N VAL A 126 -7.98 -0.01 10.07
CA VAL A 126 -7.27 0.52 8.90
C VAL A 126 -7.20 2.03 9.09
N ILE A 127 -6.08 2.63 8.77
CA ILE A 127 -5.91 4.08 8.81
C ILE A 127 -5.92 4.61 7.38
N ASP A 128 -6.80 5.57 7.12
CA ASP A 128 -6.93 6.20 5.81
C ASP A 128 -6.36 7.62 5.83
N THR A 129 -5.34 7.86 5.01
CA THR A 129 -4.69 9.17 4.92
C THR A 129 -5.53 10.22 4.22
N VAL A 130 -6.61 9.86 3.51
CA VAL A 130 -7.61 10.83 3.02
C VAL A 130 -8.26 11.54 4.20
N SER A 131 -8.71 10.79 5.21
CA SER A 131 -9.35 11.37 6.40
C SER A 131 -8.39 12.24 7.20
N LEU A 132 -7.14 11.78 7.36
CA LEU A 132 -6.09 12.55 8.03
C LEU A 132 -5.71 13.80 7.24
N GLY A 133 -5.65 13.71 5.91
CA GLY A 133 -5.37 14.81 5.01
C GLY A 133 -6.42 15.90 5.10
N VAL A 134 -7.71 15.53 5.09
CA VAL A 134 -8.81 16.51 5.29
C VAL A 134 -8.66 17.23 6.62
N LEU A 135 -8.37 16.49 7.69
CA LEU A 135 -8.20 17.09 9.02
C LEU A 135 -7.01 18.05 9.08
N ALA A 136 -5.90 17.72 8.46
CA ALA A 136 -4.66 18.48 8.55
C ALA A 136 -4.54 19.62 7.52
N THR A 137 -5.12 19.46 6.32
CA THR A 137 -4.88 20.35 5.17
C THR A 137 -6.17 20.78 4.44
N GLY A 138 -7.31 20.13 4.73
CA GLY A 138 -8.56 20.34 3.98
C GLY A 138 -8.57 19.62 2.61
N GLN A 139 -7.56 18.83 2.27
CA GLN A 139 -7.41 18.17 0.96
C GLN A 139 -7.67 16.66 1.06
N THR A 140 -8.11 16.06 -0.07
CA THR A 140 -8.38 14.62 -0.20
C THR A 140 -7.50 13.93 -1.23
N VAL A 141 -6.84 14.68 -2.11
CA VAL A 141 -5.98 14.15 -3.19
C VAL A 141 -4.54 14.10 -2.68
N LEU A 142 -3.89 12.95 -2.80
CA LEU A 142 -2.56 12.70 -2.26
C LEU A 142 -1.54 13.78 -2.66
N ALA A 143 -1.46 14.11 -3.95
CA ALA A 143 -0.58 15.16 -4.45
C ALA A 143 -0.82 16.54 -3.79
N ARG A 144 -2.08 16.91 -3.58
CA ARG A 144 -2.45 18.18 -2.93
C ARG A 144 -2.15 18.17 -1.44
N ILE A 145 -2.36 17.03 -0.76
CA ILE A 145 -1.96 16.86 0.64
C ILE A 145 -0.44 17.00 0.77
N CYS A 146 0.32 16.44 -0.17
CA CYS A 146 1.78 16.57 -0.19
C CYS A 146 2.22 18.02 -0.36
N ASP A 147 1.59 18.77 -1.27
CA ASP A 147 1.86 20.18 -1.50
C ASP A 147 1.65 21.01 -0.21
N GLU A 148 0.52 20.83 0.46
CA GLU A 148 0.20 21.52 1.73
C GLU A 148 1.11 21.11 2.91
N LEU A 149 1.76 19.96 2.83
CA LEU A 149 2.67 19.45 3.86
C LEU A 149 4.15 19.65 3.53
N ASP A 150 4.49 20.33 2.43
CA ASP A 150 5.84 20.49 1.89
C ASP A 150 6.54 19.14 1.62
N ILE A 151 5.78 18.13 1.20
CA ILE A 151 6.28 16.82 0.79
C ILE A 151 6.43 16.80 -0.74
N ASN A 152 7.65 16.55 -1.22
CA ASN A 152 7.87 16.44 -2.66
C ASN A 152 7.04 15.30 -3.27
N TYR A 153 6.25 15.63 -4.30
CA TYR A 153 5.44 14.68 -5.06
C TYR A 153 5.79 14.75 -6.54
N ASP A 154 6.19 13.61 -7.08
CA ASP A 154 6.56 13.47 -8.50
C ASP A 154 5.42 12.80 -9.27
N ASN A 155 4.79 13.56 -10.18
CA ASN A 155 3.68 13.04 -10.99
C ASN A 155 4.11 11.97 -12.00
N ASP A 156 5.39 11.91 -12.36
CA ASP A 156 5.91 10.91 -13.31
C ASP A 156 6.10 9.53 -12.64
N GLU A 157 6.36 9.51 -11.31
CA GLU A 157 6.46 8.32 -10.48
C GLU A 157 5.10 7.86 -9.93
N ALA A 158 4.08 8.71 -10.00
CA ALA A 158 2.73 8.40 -9.54
C ALA A 158 2.16 7.16 -10.26
N HIS A 159 1.30 6.42 -9.55
CA HIS A 159 0.76 5.12 -9.99
C HIS A 159 1.83 4.02 -10.06
N SER A 160 2.84 4.11 -9.22
CA SER A 160 3.70 3.01 -8.83
C SER A 160 3.42 2.68 -7.36
N ALA A 161 3.00 1.45 -7.06
CA ALA A 161 2.67 1.09 -5.68
C ALA A 161 3.83 1.36 -4.70
N ALA A 162 5.08 1.22 -5.15
CA ALA A 162 6.24 1.54 -4.32
C ALA A 162 6.36 3.04 -4.03
N TYR A 163 6.13 3.89 -5.01
CA TYR A 163 6.16 5.34 -4.83
C TYR A 163 4.99 5.81 -3.96
N ASP A 164 3.77 5.39 -4.31
CA ASP A 164 2.55 5.84 -3.62
C ASP A 164 2.49 5.34 -2.17
N SER A 165 2.94 4.11 -1.88
CA SER A 165 3.07 3.64 -0.49
C SER A 165 4.10 4.44 0.32
N ASN A 166 5.22 4.86 -0.31
CA ASN A 166 6.23 5.68 0.35
C ASN A 166 5.73 7.10 0.64
N VAL A 167 5.06 7.72 -0.33
CA VAL A 167 4.47 9.05 -0.15
C VAL A 167 3.35 9.03 0.89
N THR A 168 2.49 8.02 0.85
CA THR A 168 1.44 7.81 1.86
C THR A 168 2.04 7.68 3.27
N ALA A 169 3.15 6.97 3.43
CA ALA A 169 3.86 6.87 4.69
C ALA A 169 4.43 8.23 5.15
N LYS A 170 4.99 9.03 4.24
CA LYS A 170 5.47 10.40 4.54
C LYS A 170 4.33 11.30 5.03
N VAL A 171 3.19 11.28 4.33
CA VAL A 171 1.99 12.03 4.71
C VAL A 171 1.53 11.61 6.10
N PHE A 172 1.39 10.31 6.35
CA PHE A 172 1.00 9.79 7.66
C PHE A 172 1.95 10.24 8.77
N CYS A 173 3.25 10.03 8.61
CA CYS A 173 4.26 10.43 9.61
C CYS A 173 4.25 11.95 9.85
N SER A 174 4.16 12.76 8.79
CA SER A 174 4.12 14.21 8.91
C SER A 174 2.92 14.68 9.72
N ILE A 175 1.73 14.11 9.47
CA ILE A 175 0.51 14.51 10.17
C ILE A 175 0.57 14.05 11.64
N VAL A 176 0.85 12.78 11.90
CA VAL A 176 0.84 12.23 13.26
C VAL A 176 1.87 12.92 14.15
N ASN A 177 3.09 13.12 13.65
CA ASN A 177 4.15 13.79 14.41
C ASN A 177 3.83 15.25 14.78
N LYS A 178 2.92 15.92 14.05
CA LYS A 178 2.45 17.27 14.40
C LYS A 178 1.48 17.28 15.59
N PHE A 179 0.76 16.17 15.81
CA PHE A 179 -0.18 16.05 16.92
C PHE A 179 0.48 15.56 18.20
N ASP A 180 1.67 14.93 18.13
CA ASP A 180 2.43 14.42 19.28
C ASP A 180 3.45 15.46 19.83
N SER A 181 3.44 16.70 19.32
CA SER A 181 4.38 17.78 19.69
C SER A 181 3.79 18.82 20.66
#